data_e83c73c1ce14426af7a9a6ee9bee952b
#
_entry.id   e83c73c1ce14426af7a9a6ee9bee952b
#
_cell.length_a   1.000
_cell.length_b   1.000
_cell.length_c   1.000
_cell.angle_alpha   90.00
_cell.angle_beta   90.00
_cell.angle_gamma   90.00
#
_symmetry.space_group_name_H-M   'P 1'
#
loop_
_entity.id
_entity.type
_entity.pdbx_description
1 polymer ?
#
loop_
_entity_poly.entity_id
_entity_poly.type
_entity_poly.pdbx_seq_one_letter_code
_entity_poly.pdbx_strand_id
1 'polypeptide(L)'
;MRQSPLARFLQGASVIFFSACLCPLLVQKPQAPQSAPHPTVQPPSQSTQAKTPPAGPAGPQSTHFPILLLVEGKDLSWSLRIGQKGPERLDRTGYPPIPLDPTDVVREGTTDAWTYNAKDSQTGASVAVHLTREPCTDNSSTTKYGFTASVDHAQIGTLQGCARIATEVFPRINNQPVEDDDDDAKDKSAPPTVTHFASPVAVAYITDAGRMVLKRGSIVRSVPGGAGHSLSLSHDGKKLLFVRDEQPAPLRTINEFDFETRRTTELVRANISAPFWSPDDSRIAFLENVEGKSQVWIMPADAPDKAAPMYPGEEDSLNGWADGHTILASDVQTLSWIGDDGTVKQTLSSADLYGKDQFSVTSGNAVRVHPLTPDLLLVSAELLPAAAAAASKEATSREIAAQEATGEDTANQKPVTMLPGPAFFLYEIRSRRRVLLSPPSMLSNGSEWSSDGLQIFFTARASTSSAAAIYRVFWDGSSLVKIHGGQDYAIGQ
;
A
#
# COMPACT_ATOMS: atom_id res chain seq x y z
N MET A 1 -0.51 -31.59 54.71
CA MET A 1 -0.69 -33.05 54.82
C MET A 1 -1.50 -33.52 53.62
N ARG A 2 -0.92 -34.36 52.89
CA ARG A 2 -1.27 -35.42 51.95
C ARG A 2 -0.66 -35.30 50.58
N GLN A 3 0.14 -36.30 50.34
CA GLN A 3 1.11 -36.54 49.27
C GLN A 3 0.41 -37.09 47.98
N SER A 4 1.21 -37.02 46.92
CA SER A 4 1.11 -37.63 45.58
C SER A 4 0.69 -39.09 45.54
N PRO A 5 0.38 -39.66 44.35
CA PRO A 5 1.49 -40.40 43.72
C PRO A 5 1.67 -40.30 42.20
N LEU A 6 2.95 -40.53 41.83
CA LEU A 6 3.47 -40.90 40.52
C LEU A 6 2.77 -42.14 39.92
N ALA A 7 2.66 -42.15 38.59
CA ALA A 7 2.61 -43.41 37.84
C ALA A 7 3.51 -43.28 36.58
N ARG A 8 4.54 -44.11 36.55
CA ARG A 8 5.41 -44.45 35.40
C ARG A 8 4.64 -45.34 34.43
N PHE A 9 4.85 -45.20 33.12
CA PHE A 9 4.74 -46.30 32.13
C PHE A 9 5.77 -46.07 31.00
N LEU A 10 6.67 -46.92 30.98
CA LEU A 10 7.41 -47.87 30.12
C LEU A 10 7.27 -47.70 28.60
N GLN A 11 8.46 -47.51 28.02
CA GLN A 11 9.11 -47.95 26.78
C GLN A 11 8.35 -49.02 25.94
N GLY A 12 8.29 -48.77 24.64
CA GLY A 12 8.07 -49.76 23.59
C GLY A 12 8.79 -49.35 22.31
N ALA A 13 10.01 -49.84 22.15
CA ALA A 13 10.74 -49.74 20.90
C ALA A 13 10.27 -50.83 19.92
N SER A 14 9.81 -50.45 18.75
CA SER A 14 9.60 -51.36 17.62
C SER A 14 10.55 -51.02 16.49
N VAL A 15 11.53 -51.90 16.31
CA VAL A 15 12.47 -51.92 15.19
C VAL A 15 11.72 -52.59 14.02
N ILE A 16 11.55 -51.89 12.91
CA ILE A 16 11.10 -52.43 11.65
C ILE A 16 12.27 -52.47 10.67
N PHE A 17 12.69 -53.68 10.34
CA PHE A 17 13.65 -53.97 9.26
C PHE A 17 13.00 -53.73 7.90
N PHE A 18 13.54 -52.87 7.08
CA PHE A 18 13.23 -52.81 5.65
C PHE A 18 14.32 -53.57 4.87
N SER A 19 13.88 -54.62 4.23
CA SER A 19 14.65 -55.42 3.27
C SER A 19 14.80 -54.67 1.97
N ALA A 20 16.04 -54.44 1.53
CA ALA A 20 16.37 -53.85 0.27
C ALA A 20 16.22 -54.84 -0.86
N CYS A 21 15.33 -54.62 -1.82
CA CYS A 21 15.25 -55.30 -3.09
C CYS A 21 16.07 -54.54 -4.13
N LEU A 22 17.22 -55.09 -4.52
CA LEU A 22 18.00 -54.62 -5.67
C LEU A 22 17.33 -55.09 -6.98
N CYS A 23 16.89 -54.16 -7.82
CA CYS A 23 16.60 -54.40 -9.22
C CYS A 23 17.69 -53.74 -10.07
N PRO A 24 18.25 -54.43 -11.09
CA PRO A 24 19.24 -53.86 -11.96
C PRO A 24 18.60 -52.96 -13.03
N LEU A 25 19.05 -51.73 -13.12
CA LEU A 25 18.73 -50.78 -14.16
C LEU A 25 19.48 -51.13 -15.47
N LEU A 26 18.73 -51.50 -16.48
CA LEU A 26 19.18 -51.57 -17.87
C LEU A 26 19.34 -50.14 -18.43
N VAL A 27 20.57 -49.76 -18.70
CA VAL A 27 20.92 -48.50 -19.37
C VAL A 27 20.62 -48.63 -20.87
N GLN A 28 19.57 -47.98 -21.34
CA GLN A 28 19.33 -47.74 -22.76
C GLN A 28 20.04 -46.46 -23.22
N LYS A 29 20.87 -46.62 -24.24
CA LYS A 29 21.62 -45.58 -24.93
C LYS A 29 20.65 -44.70 -25.75
N PRO A 30 20.68 -43.36 -25.64
CA PRO A 30 19.82 -42.52 -26.47
C PRO A 30 20.27 -42.50 -27.93
N GLN A 31 19.31 -42.75 -28.83
CA GLN A 31 19.44 -42.53 -30.28
C GLN A 31 19.34 -41.03 -30.59
N ALA A 32 20.22 -40.54 -31.46
CA ALA A 32 20.20 -39.18 -31.95
C ALA A 32 18.95 -38.90 -32.81
N PRO A 33 18.35 -37.72 -32.72
CA PRO A 33 17.21 -37.35 -33.56
C PRO A 33 17.65 -37.03 -34.98
N GLN A 34 16.94 -37.64 -35.94
CA GLN A 34 17.05 -37.37 -37.37
C GLN A 34 16.52 -35.96 -37.68
N SER A 35 17.29 -35.26 -38.52
CA SER A 35 16.98 -33.91 -39.01
C SER A 35 15.73 -33.91 -39.89
N ALA A 36 14.75 -33.13 -39.53
CA ALA A 36 13.58 -32.78 -40.38
C ALA A 36 13.96 -31.68 -41.38
N PRO A 37 13.36 -31.66 -42.60
CA PRO A 37 13.70 -30.69 -43.64
C PRO A 37 13.18 -29.30 -43.31
N HIS A 38 14.00 -28.28 -43.62
CA HIS A 38 13.69 -26.87 -43.44
C HIS A 38 12.47 -26.43 -44.28
N PRO A 39 11.52 -25.70 -43.69
CA PRO A 39 10.50 -25.00 -44.47
C PRO A 39 11.08 -23.75 -45.11
N THR A 40 10.79 -23.60 -46.40
CA THR A 40 11.11 -22.46 -47.25
C THR A 40 10.49 -21.17 -46.70
N VAL A 41 11.31 -20.16 -46.45
CA VAL A 41 10.88 -18.82 -45.98
C VAL A 41 10.23 -18.07 -47.13
N GLN A 42 8.96 -17.79 -47.04
CA GLN A 42 8.28 -16.79 -47.86
C GLN A 42 8.63 -15.36 -47.38
N PRO A 43 8.80 -14.38 -48.29
CA PRO A 43 9.06 -13.01 -47.87
C PRO A 43 7.82 -12.38 -47.18
N PRO A 44 8.05 -11.48 -46.20
CA PRO A 44 6.94 -10.90 -45.42
C PRO A 44 6.08 -10.01 -46.26
N SER A 45 4.77 -10.28 -46.24
CA SER A 45 3.73 -9.40 -46.75
C SER A 45 3.76 -8.10 -45.93
N GLN A 46 3.69 -6.96 -46.63
CA GLN A 46 3.64 -5.63 -46.06
C GLN A 46 2.48 -5.52 -45.04
N SER A 47 2.83 -5.31 -43.75
CA SER A 47 1.85 -5.02 -42.73
C SER A 47 1.24 -3.62 -42.99
N THR A 48 -0.04 -3.59 -43.27
CA THR A 48 -0.86 -2.39 -43.21
C THR A 48 -0.72 -1.75 -41.82
N GLN A 49 -0.12 -0.56 -41.76
CA GLN A 49 -0.05 0.23 -40.55
C GLN A 49 -1.48 0.41 -39.98
N ALA A 50 -1.75 -0.19 -38.85
CA ALA A 50 -2.93 0.09 -38.08
C ALA A 50 -2.88 1.57 -37.65
N LYS A 51 -3.83 2.35 -38.17
CA LYS A 51 -4.05 3.75 -37.85
C LYS A 51 -4.32 3.84 -36.35
N THR A 52 -3.38 4.40 -35.59
CA THR A 52 -3.56 4.72 -34.16
C THR A 52 -4.84 5.53 -34.00
N PRO A 53 -5.76 5.16 -33.10
CA PRO A 53 -6.92 5.99 -32.82
C PRO A 53 -6.46 7.38 -32.37
N PRO A 54 -7.14 8.46 -32.77
CA PRO A 54 -6.77 9.78 -32.27
C PRO A 54 -6.87 9.80 -30.76
N ALA A 55 -5.82 10.30 -30.12
CA ALA A 55 -5.82 10.55 -28.69
C ALA A 55 -7.05 11.38 -28.34
N GLY A 56 -7.85 10.91 -27.40
CA GLY A 56 -8.98 11.66 -26.87
C GLY A 56 -8.52 13.03 -26.35
N PRO A 57 -9.42 14.01 -26.23
CA PRO A 57 -9.04 15.34 -25.76
C PRO A 57 -8.32 15.22 -24.40
N ALA A 58 -7.13 15.78 -24.32
CA ALA A 58 -6.36 15.88 -23.08
C ALA A 58 -7.26 16.59 -22.05
N GLY A 59 -7.52 15.95 -20.93
CA GLY A 59 -8.20 16.58 -19.80
C GLY A 59 -7.43 17.78 -19.29
N PRO A 60 -8.01 18.64 -18.45
CA PRO A 60 -7.33 19.81 -17.91
C PRO A 60 -6.03 19.39 -17.21
N GLN A 61 -4.91 19.93 -17.65
CA GLN A 61 -3.59 19.67 -17.09
C GLN A 61 -3.48 20.40 -15.74
N SER A 62 -2.99 19.71 -14.70
CA SER A 62 -2.67 20.35 -13.44
C SER A 62 -1.36 21.12 -13.57
N THR A 63 -1.28 22.30 -12.97
CA THR A 63 -0.04 23.09 -12.91
C THR A 63 0.88 22.67 -11.75
N HIS A 64 0.35 21.89 -10.79
CA HIS A 64 1.10 21.49 -9.59
C HIS A 64 1.14 19.97 -9.45
N PHE A 65 2.24 19.48 -8.92
CA PHE A 65 2.35 18.08 -8.52
C PHE A 65 1.40 17.83 -7.32
N PRO A 66 0.62 16.72 -7.32
CA PRO A 66 -0.45 16.52 -6.33
C PRO A 66 0.07 16.28 -4.91
N ILE A 67 1.33 15.90 -4.79
CA ILE A 67 2.01 15.63 -3.50
C ILE A 67 3.20 16.57 -3.34
N LEU A 68 3.56 16.85 -2.08
CA LEU A 68 4.80 17.56 -1.80
C LEU A 68 5.96 16.56 -1.89
N LEU A 69 6.79 16.72 -2.91
CA LEU A 69 8.01 15.96 -3.10
C LEU A 69 9.23 16.77 -2.68
N LEU A 70 10.16 16.11 -2.02
CA LEU A 70 11.51 16.58 -1.83
C LEU A 70 12.42 15.78 -2.74
N VAL A 71 13.07 16.48 -3.67
CA VAL A 71 14.11 15.93 -4.54
C VAL A 71 15.45 16.37 -3.98
N GLU A 72 16.37 15.44 -3.78
CA GLU A 72 17.68 15.70 -3.21
C GLU A 72 18.76 15.19 -4.15
N GLY A 73 19.81 15.99 -4.36
CA GLY A 73 20.97 15.58 -5.14
C GLY A 73 21.65 14.35 -4.54
N LYS A 74 22.16 13.46 -5.38
CA LYS A 74 22.89 12.26 -4.90
C LYS A 74 24.11 12.62 -4.02
N ASP A 75 24.66 13.80 -4.18
CA ASP A 75 25.77 14.36 -3.40
C ASP A 75 25.31 15.32 -2.29
N LEU A 76 24.00 15.50 -2.12
CA LEU A 76 23.35 16.42 -1.18
C LEU A 76 23.73 17.90 -1.38
N SER A 77 24.32 18.26 -2.53
CA SER A 77 24.70 19.64 -2.83
C SER A 77 23.53 20.53 -3.25
N TRP A 78 22.39 19.94 -3.54
CA TRP A 78 21.17 20.65 -3.92
C TRP A 78 19.93 19.89 -3.46
N SER A 79 18.83 20.65 -3.31
CA SER A 79 17.51 20.09 -3.08
C SER A 79 16.45 20.89 -3.83
N LEU A 80 15.36 20.22 -4.22
CA LEU A 80 14.23 20.84 -4.89
C LEU A 80 12.94 20.41 -4.16
N ARG A 81 12.11 21.38 -3.85
CA ARG A 81 10.78 21.14 -3.28
C ARG A 81 9.73 21.49 -4.34
N ILE A 82 8.85 20.52 -4.65
CA ILE A 82 7.76 20.67 -5.61
C ILE A 82 6.45 20.14 -5.00
N GLY A 83 5.32 20.82 -5.27
CA GLY A 83 3.99 20.42 -4.82
C GLY A 83 3.11 21.57 -4.37
N GLN A 84 1.85 21.30 -4.09
CA GLN A 84 0.79 22.30 -3.88
C GLN A 84 0.93 23.19 -2.64
N LYS A 85 1.81 22.87 -1.69
CA LYS A 85 1.89 23.60 -0.41
C LYS A 85 3.29 24.11 -0.16
N GLY A 86 3.43 25.42 -0.24
CA GLY A 86 4.66 26.15 0.05
C GLY A 86 5.38 26.64 -1.22
N PRO A 87 6.40 27.44 -1.07
CA PRO A 87 7.15 27.93 -2.21
C PRO A 87 7.91 26.77 -2.86
N GLU A 88 7.64 26.55 -4.13
CA GLU A 88 8.45 25.64 -4.95
C GLU A 88 9.77 26.30 -5.26
N ARG A 89 10.86 25.64 -4.95
CA ARG A 89 12.20 26.21 -5.10
C ARG A 89 13.28 25.17 -5.24
N LEU A 90 14.33 25.55 -5.96
CA LEU A 90 15.59 24.80 -6.06
C LEU A 90 16.63 25.48 -5.16
N ASP A 91 17.07 24.79 -4.14
CA ASP A 91 18.13 25.22 -3.24
C ASP A 91 19.45 24.54 -3.64
N ARG A 92 20.57 25.33 -3.71
CA ARG A 92 21.90 24.78 -3.99
C ARG A 92 22.89 25.33 -2.97
N THR A 93 23.78 24.48 -2.48
CA THR A 93 24.80 24.87 -1.50
C THR A 93 25.67 25.98 -2.05
N GLY A 94 25.73 27.09 -1.34
CA GLY A 94 26.54 28.26 -1.73
C GLY A 94 25.91 29.21 -2.76
N TYR A 95 24.66 28.98 -3.14
CA TYR A 95 23.92 29.83 -4.09
C TYR A 95 22.58 30.28 -3.49
N PRO A 96 22.04 31.43 -3.93
CA PRO A 96 20.70 31.85 -3.56
C PRO A 96 19.64 30.81 -4.01
N PRO A 97 18.56 30.67 -3.27
CA PRO A 97 17.42 29.86 -3.68
C PRO A 97 16.80 30.37 -4.98
N ILE A 98 16.44 29.46 -5.87
CA ILE A 98 15.75 29.76 -7.12
C ILE A 98 14.26 29.45 -6.93
N PRO A 99 13.37 30.44 -6.81
CA PRO A 99 11.94 30.21 -6.77
C PRO A 99 11.44 29.76 -8.14
N LEU A 100 10.48 28.84 -8.15
CA LEU A 100 9.93 28.24 -9.36
C LEU A 100 8.46 28.60 -9.52
N ASP A 101 8.08 28.94 -10.76
CA ASP A 101 6.70 29.13 -11.19
C ASP A 101 6.28 27.88 -11.98
N PRO A 102 5.45 27.00 -11.41
CA PRO A 102 5.01 25.77 -12.09
C PRO A 102 4.15 26.10 -13.31
N THR A 103 4.34 25.34 -14.37
CA THR A 103 3.58 25.49 -15.63
C THR A 103 2.67 24.31 -15.92
N ASP A 104 3.17 23.09 -15.78
CA ASP A 104 2.38 21.88 -15.98
C ASP A 104 3.06 20.64 -15.36
N VAL A 105 2.25 19.60 -15.17
CA VAL A 105 2.71 18.26 -14.78
C VAL A 105 2.12 17.24 -15.74
N VAL A 106 2.97 16.47 -16.36
CA VAL A 106 2.58 15.48 -17.37
C VAL A 106 3.00 14.08 -16.90
N ARG A 107 2.07 13.11 -16.93
CA ARG A 107 2.42 11.71 -16.79
C ARG A 107 2.78 11.12 -18.14
N GLU A 108 3.89 10.41 -18.22
CA GLU A 108 4.38 9.84 -19.48
C GLU A 108 3.68 8.51 -19.81
N GLY A 109 2.60 8.59 -20.54
CA GLY A 109 1.85 7.42 -21.02
C GLY A 109 1.23 6.58 -19.89
N THR A 110 1.47 5.26 -19.92
CA THR A 110 1.06 4.31 -18.87
C THR A 110 2.19 4.00 -17.88
N THR A 111 3.34 4.65 -18.03
CA THR A 111 4.52 4.44 -17.20
C THR A 111 4.40 5.18 -15.87
N ASP A 112 5.12 4.72 -14.86
CA ASP A 112 5.26 5.42 -13.58
C ASP A 112 6.36 6.50 -13.68
N ALA A 113 6.24 7.35 -14.68
CA ALA A 113 7.12 8.48 -14.93
C ALA A 113 6.31 9.78 -15.10
N TRP A 114 6.84 10.87 -14.57
CA TRP A 114 6.22 12.19 -14.62
C TRP A 114 7.26 13.24 -15.01
N THR A 115 6.81 14.21 -15.78
CA THR A 115 7.58 15.44 -16.05
C THR A 115 6.83 16.61 -15.43
N TYR A 116 7.49 17.28 -14.46
CA TYR A 116 7.05 18.55 -13.89
C TYR A 116 7.80 19.67 -14.59
N ASN A 117 7.08 20.62 -15.16
CA ASN A 117 7.63 21.78 -15.84
C ASN A 117 7.38 23.06 -15.04
N ALA A 118 8.40 23.89 -14.95
CA ALA A 118 8.35 25.19 -14.27
C ALA A 118 9.24 26.20 -14.98
N LYS A 119 9.17 27.45 -14.53
CA LYS A 119 10.10 28.50 -14.88
C LYS A 119 10.79 29.01 -13.62
N ASP A 120 12.07 29.32 -13.73
CA ASP A 120 12.75 30.13 -12.74
C ASP A 120 12.08 31.51 -12.71
N SER A 121 11.48 31.88 -11.56
CA SER A 121 10.74 33.14 -11.42
C SER A 121 11.61 34.38 -11.59
N GLN A 122 12.93 34.28 -11.44
CA GLN A 122 13.87 35.40 -11.53
C GLN A 122 14.37 35.61 -12.95
N THR A 123 14.66 34.53 -13.67
CA THR A 123 15.32 34.60 -14.98
C THR A 123 14.38 34.22 -16.14
N GLY A 124 13.24 33.59 -15.85
CA GLY A 124 12.35 33.01 -16.85
C GLY A 124 12.89 31.74 -17.52
N ALA A 125 14.03 31.22 -17.06
CA ALA A 125 14.62 29.99 -17.59
C ALA A 125 13.72 28.80 -17.37
N SER A 126 13.62 27.89 -18.36
CA SER A 126 12.86 26.66 -18.22
C SER A 126 13.53 25.68 -17.26
N VAL A 127 12.70 25.03 -16.48
CA VAL A 127 13.07 23.96 -15.56
C VAL A 127 12.16 22.77 -15.82
N ALA A 128 12.75 21.59 -16.07
CA ALA A 128 12.01 20.34 -16.20
C ALA A 128 12.52 19.35 -15.16
N VAL A 129 11.60 18.72 -14.42
CA VAL A 129 11.93 17.67 -13.44
C VAL A 129 11.33 16.38 -13.91
N HIS A 130 12.18 15.41 -14.25
CA HIS A 130 11.78 14.08 -14.64
C HIS A 130 11.87 13.17 -13.41
N LEU A 131 10.76 12.53 -13.10
CA LEU A 131 10.60 11.61 -11.98
C LEU A 131 10.24 10.25 -12.53
N THR A 132 10.98 9.22 -12.16
CA THR A 132 10.66 7.83 -12.49
C THR A 132 10.54 7.04 -11.20
N ARG A 133 9.50 6.22 -11.11
CA ARG A 133 9.27 5.33 -9.97
C ARG A 133 10.27 4.18 -10.00
N GLU A 134 11.44 4.45 -9.46
CA GLU A 134 12.51 3.47 -9.30
C GLU A 134 13.22 3.72 -7.98
N PRO A 135 13.61 2.65 -7.25
CA PRO A 135 14.40 2.80 -6.04
C PRO A 135 15.68 3.57 -6.32
N CYS A 136 15.94 4.60 -5.53
CA CYS A 136 17.11 5.45 -5.65
C CYS A 136 17.84 5.53 -4.30
N THR A 137 19.17 5.60 -4.33
CA THR A 137 19.99 5.83 -3.13
C THR A 137 20.93 7.01 -3.39
N ASP A 138 21.11 7.86 -2.39
CA ASP A 138 22.14 8.89 -2.44
C ASP A 138 23.54 8.29 -2.20
N ASN A 139 24.57 9.07 -2.48
CA ASN A 139 25.96 8.60 -2.35
C ASN A 139 26.48 8.59 -0.90
N SER A 140 25.75 9.18 0.03
CA SER A 140 26.22 9.46 1.40
C SER A 140 25.50 8.66 2.47
N SER A 141 24.35 8.08 2.18
CA SER A 141 23.53 7.38 3.15
C SER A 141 22.98 6.04 2.61
N THR A 142 22.56 5.19 3.52
CA THR A 142 21.81 3.96 3.20
C THR A 142 20.34 4.27 2.91
N THR A 143 20.00 5.55 2.75
CA THR A 143 18.65 6.03 2.53
C THR A 143 18.11 5.57 1.19
N LYS A 144 16.96 4.91 1.21
CA LYS A 144 16.21 4.54 0.01
C LYS A 144 15.14 5.59 -0.27
N TYR A 145 15.10 6.04 -1.50
CA TYR A 145 14.08 6.94 -2.03
C TYR A 145 13.19 6.15 -2.99
N GLY A 146 11.94 6.56 -3.13
CA GLY A 146 10.98 5.87 -4.01
C GLY A 146 11.09 6.24 -5.49
N PHE A 147 11.82 7.31 -5.80
CA PHE A 147 11.95 7.79 -7.18
C PHE A 147 13.40 8.11 -7.51
N THR A 148 13.80 7.88 -8.76
CA THR A 148 14.91 8.56 -9.40
C THR A 148 14.42 9.90 -9.92
N ALA A 149 15.27 10.91 -9.90
CA ALA A 149 14.96 12.25 -10.36
C ALA A 149 16.10 12.85 -11.19
N SER A 150 15.75 13.58 -12.26
CA SER A 150 16.66 14.51 -12.92
C SER A 150 16.00 15.87 -13.04
N VAL A 151 16.79 16.94 -12.85
CA VAL A 151 16.35 18.33 -12.97
C VAL A 151 17.14 18.98 -14.09
N ASP A 152 16.46 19.31 -15.18
CA ASP A 152 17.05 20.03 -16.31
C ASP A 152 16.74 21.53 -16.17
N HIS A 153 17.75 22.33 -15.91
CA HIS A 153 17.63 23.79 -15.83
C HIS A 153 18.42 24.43 -16.96
N ALA A 154 17.76 25.26 -17.74
CA ALA A 154 18.35 25.81 -18.98
C ALA A 154 19.69 26.54 -18.79
N GLN A 155 19.97 27.11 -17.61
CA GLN A 155 21.19 27.82 -17.30
C GLN A 155 22.20 27.04 -16.46
N ILE A 156 21.73 26.00 -15.71
CA ILE A 156 22.56 25.27 -14.76
C ILE A 156 22.99 23.91 -15.35
N GLY A 157 22.20 23.38 -16.30
CA GLY A 157 22.35 22.03 -16.83
C GLY A 157 21.56 21.01 -16.05
N THR A 158 21.87 19.73 -16.26
CA THR A 158 21.16 18.60 -15.66
C THR A 158 21.73 18.22 -14.30
N LEU A 159 20.88 18.16 -13.29
CA LEU A 159 21.18 17.72 -11.94
C LEU A 159 20.54 16.32 -11.71
N GLN A 160 21.30 15.38 -11.16
CA GLN A 160 20.81 14.03 -10.87
C GLN A 160 20.55 13.85 -9.37
N GLY A 161 19.41 13.27 -9.03
CA GLY A 161 18.98 13.11 -7.64
C GLY A 161 18.02 11.95 -7.41
N CYS A 162 17.55 11.89 -6.18
CA CYS A 162 16.52 10.99 -5.73
C CYS A 162 15.35 11.79 -5.15
N ALA A 163 14.12 11.29 -5.26
CA ALA A 163 12.97 11.97 -4.71
C ALA A 163 12.18 11.09 -3.71
N ARG A 164 11.64 11.76 -2.70
CA ARG A 164 10.73 11.17 -1.71
C ARG A 164 9.56 12.11 -1.44
N ILE A 165 8.50 11.56 -0.89
CA ILE A 165 7.41 12.39 -0.35
C ILE A 165 7.95 13.18 0.85
N ALA A 166 7.71 14.48 0.84
CA ALA A 166 8.06 15.32 1.97
C ALA A 166 7.00 15.19 3.06
N THR A 167 7.38 14.61 4.19
CA THR A 167 6.49 14.30 5.31
C THR A 167 6.29 15.46 6.28
N GLU A 168 6.98 16.57 6.08
CA GLU A 168 6.96 17.71 7.00
C GLU A 168 5.61 18.44 7.05
N VAL A 169 4.75 18.21 6.04
CA VAL A 169 3.46 18.90 5.89
C VAL A 169 2.36 17.89 5.54
N PHE A 170 1.98 17.04 6.47
CA PHE A 170 0.74 16.28 6.32
C PHE A 170 -0.43 17.07 6.92
N PRO A 171 -1.39 17.55 6.13
CA PRO A 171 -2.60 18.11 6.65
C PRO A 171 -3.47 17.00 7.24
N ARG A 172 -4.23 17.31 8.27
CA ARG A 172 -5.28 16.43 8.74
C ARG A 172 -6.44 16.43 7.75
N ILE A 173 -7.12 15.30 7.67
CA ILE A 173 -8.36 15.19 6.90
C ILE A 173 -9.46 15.92 7.66
N ASN A 174 -9.79 17.13 7.23
CA ASN A 174 -10.85 17.93 7.86
C ASN A 174 -12.15 17.96 7.04
N ASN A 175 -12.13 17.37 5.82
CA ASN A 175 -13.26 17.46 4.91
C ASN A 175 -14.39 16.50 5.30
N GLN A 176 -15.63 16.94 5.12
CA GLN A 176 -16.78 16.03 5.15
C GLN A 176 -16.68 15.08 3.96
N PRO A 177 -17.01 13.78 4.15
CA PRO A 177 -17.01 12.85 3.04
C PRO A 177 -18.06 13.24 2.01
N VAL A 178 -17.66 13.25 0.74
CA VAL A 178 -18.58 13.34 -0.40
C VAL A 178 -18.98 11.92 -0.77
N GLU A 179 -20.25 11.66 -1.01
CA GLU A 179 -20.68 10.38 -1.56
C GLU A 179 -20.28 10.31 -3.03
N ASP A 180 -19.70 9.17 -3.42
CA ASP A 180 -19.35 8.88 -4.80
C ASP A 180 -20.63 8.39 -5.49
N ASP A 181 -21.56 9.33 -5.73
CA ASP A 181 -22.78 9.03 -6.47
C ASP A 181 -22.41 8.80 -7.93
N ASP A 182 -22.34 7.53 -8.31
CA ASP A 182 -22.11 7.07 -9.70
C ASP A 182 -23.26 7.48 -10.66
N ASP A 183 -24.29 8.17 -10.16
CA ASP A 183 -25.43 8.64 -10.93
C ASP A 183 -25.27 10.10 -11.33
N ASP A 184 -24.83 10.32 -12.58
CA ASP A 184 -25.07 11.51 -13.45
C ASP A 184 -25.20 12.92 -12.81
N ALA A 185 -24.58 13.22 -11.70
CA ALA A 185 -24.58 14.54 -11.14
C ALA A 185 -23.63 15.46 -11.91
N LYS A 186 -24.18 16.17 -12.86
CA LYS A 186 -23.59 17.34 -13.52
C LYS A 186 -23.43 18.50 -12.51
N ASP A 187 -22.68 18.30 -11.45
CA ASP A 187 -22.31 19.43 -10.59
C ASP A 187 -21.05 20.10 -11.13
N LYS A 188 -21.28 21.22 -11.82
CA LYS A 188 -20.25 22.03 -12.51
C LYS A 188 -19.47 22.94 -11.55
N SER A 189 -19.61 22.80 -10.24
CA SER A 189 -19.05 23.72 -9.25
C SER A 189 -17.99 23.13 -8.32
N ALA A 190 -17.67 21.82 -8.44
CA ALA A 190 -16.56 21.26 -7.69
C ALA A 190 -15.21 21.79 -8.24
N PRO A 191 -14.28 22.24 -7.39
CA PRO A 191 -12.94 22.59 -7.86
C PRO A 191 -12.32 21.36 -8.54
N PRO A 192 -11.50 21.55 -9.59
CA PRO A 192 -10.92 20.44 -10.33
C PRO A 192 -10.21 19.51 -9.37
N THR A 193 -10.78 18.34 -9.15
CA THR A 193 -10.23 17.33 -8.26
C THR A 193 -8.90 16.91 -8.84
N VAL A 194 -7.87 16.84 -8.01
CA VAL A 194 -6.49 16.43 -8.36
C VAL A 194 -6.40 14.96 -8.86
N THR A 195 -7.51 14.42 -9.31
CA THR A 195 -7.70 13.03 -9.73
C THR A 195 -6.90 12.60 -10.95
N HIS A 196 -6.27 13.53 -11.67
CA HIS A 196 -5.57 13.21 -12.91
C HIS A 196 -4.27 12.43 -12.76
N PHE A 197 -3.73 12.34 -11.54
CA PHE A 197 -2.46 11.66 -11.27
C PHE A 197 -2.64 10.33 -10.54
N ALA A 198 -3.78 10.12 -9.89
CA ALA A 198 -4.06 8.85 -9.24
C ALA A 198 -4.40 7.78 -10.29
N SER A 199 -3.73 6.65 -10.22
CA SER A 199 -4.10 5.49 -11.04
C SER A 199 -5.53 5.05 -10.72
N PRO A 200 -6.32 4.58 -11.72
CA PRO A 200 -7.60 3.97 -11.45
C PRO A 200 -7.43 2.78 -10.52
N VAL A 201 -7.99 2.86 -9.33
CA VAL A 201 -7.88 1.81 -8.32
C VAL A 201 -9.07 0.88 -8.42
N ALA A 202 -8.81 -0.42 -8.48
CA ALA A 202 -9.83 -1.44 -8.32
C ALA A 202 -10.04 -1.67 -6.81
N VAL A 203 -11.29 -1.73 -6.36
CA VAL A 203 -11.63 -1.99 -4.96
C VAL A 203 -12.51 -3.22 -4.89
N ALA A 204 -12.01 -4.29 -4.25
CA ALA A 204 -12.81 -5.42 -3.87
C ALA A 204 -13.34 -5.19 -2.45
N TYR A 205 -14.60 -5.48 -2.19
CA TYR A 205 -15.18 -5.29 -0.86
C TYR A 205 -16.36 -6.23 -0.58
N ILE A 206 -16.69 -6.35 0.69
CA ILE A 206 -17.85 -7.11 1.15
C ILE A 206 -18.98 -6.13 1.46
N THR A 207 -20.09 -6.28 0.75
CA THR A 207 -21.29 -5.46 0.97
C THR A 207 -21.95 -5.82 2.31
N ASP A 208 -22.85 -4.96 2.81
CA ASP A 208 -23.64 -5.22 4.02
C ASP A 208 -24.47 -6.51 3.92
N ALA A 209 -24.78 -6.97 2.69
CA ALA A 209 -25.45 -8.25 2.45
C ALA A 209 -24.48 -9.46 2.42
N GLY A 210 -23.21 -9.29 2.76
CA GLY A 210 -22.18 -10.34 2.78
C GLY A 210 -21.70 -10.79 1.40
N ARG A 211 -21.97 -10.05 0.34
CA ARG A 211 -21.52 -10.38 -1.02
C ARG A 211 -20.19 -9.72 -1.31
N MET A 212 -19.25 -10.48 -1.87
CA MET A 212 -18.00 -9.94 -2.39
C MET A 212 -18.21 -9.35 -3.78
N VAL A 213 -17.70 -8.13 -4.00
CA VAL A 213 -17.78 -7.42 -5.27
C VAL A 213 -16.46 -6.75 -5.58
N LEU A 214 -16.16 -6.57 -6.87
CA LEU A 214 -15.07 -5.72 -7.37
C LEU A 214 -15.68 -4.50 -8.05
N LYS A 215 -15.26 -3.31 -7.65
CA LYS A 215 -15.57 -2.03 -8.31
C LYS A 215 -14.31 -1.50 -8.99
N ARG A 216 -14.41 -1.14 -10.28
CA ARG A 216 -13.36 -0.43 -11.01
C ARG A 216 -14.04 0.69 -11.84
N GLY A 217 -13.92 1.92 -11.37
CA GLY A 217 -14.74 3.03 -11.87
C GLY A 217 -16.23 2.71 -11.73
N SER A 218 -17.00 2.85 -12.80
CA SER A 218 -18.44 2.50 -12.85
C SER A 218 -18.74 0.99 -12.99
N ILE A 219 -17.71 0.16 -13.23
CA ILE A 219 -17.90 -1.27 -13.43
C ILE A 219 -17.93 -1.98 -12.08
N VAL A 220 -19.05 -2.67 -11.80
CA VAL A 220 -19.21 -3.50 -10.59
C VAL A 220 -19.39 -4.96 -11.00
N ARG A 221 -18.59 -5.86 -10.44
CA ARG A 221 -18.63 -7.31 -10.70
C ARG A 221 -18.77 -8.08 -9.40
N SER A 222 -19.74 -8.97 -9.32
CA SER A 222 -19.89 -9.86 -8.18
C SER A 222 -18.96 -11.06 -8.28
N VAL A 223 -18.40 -11.48 -7.12
CA VAL A 223 -17.68 -12.75 -6.97
C VAL A 223 -18.70 -13.84 -6.64
N PRO A 224 -18.87 -14.87 -7.48
CA PRO A 224 -19.79 -15.96 -7.20
C PRO A 224 -19.28 -16.84 -6.03
N GLY A 225 -20.20 -17.47 -5.33
CA GLY A 225 -19.86 -18.56 -4.42
C GLY A 225 -19.81 -18.24 -2.94
N GLY A 226 -20.48 -17.20 -2.46
CA GLY A 226 -20.79 -17.03 -1.04
C GLY A 226 -19.89 -16.06 -0.28
N ALA A 227 -19.98 -16.11 1.04
CA ALA A 227 -19.25 -15.22 1.94
C ALA A 227 -17.77 -15.60 2.03
N GLY A 228 -16.93 -14.60 2.17
CA GLY A 228 -15.52 -14.70 2.49
C GLY A 228 -15.12 -13.50 3.36
N HIS A 229 -13.90 -13.48 3.84
CA HIS A 229 -13.31 -12.36 4.58
C HIS A 229 -11.81 -12.29 4.29
N SER A 230 -11.11 -11.31 4.87
CA SER A 230 -9.67 -11.11 4.69
C SER A 230 -9.28 -11.04 3.21
N LEU A 231 -9.87 -10.06 2.53
CA LEU A 231 -9.68 -9.87 1.10
C LEU A 231 -8.25 -9.39 0.79
N SER A 232 -7.67 -9.88 -0.31
CA SER A 232 -6.44 -9.35 -0.88
C SER A 232 -6.54 -9.38 -2.40
N LEU A 233 -6.47 -8.22 -3.04
CA LEU A 233 -6.58 -8.10 -4.49
C LEU A 233 -5.18 -8.09 -5.11
N SER A 234 -4.99 -8.81 -6.23
CA SER A 234 -3.73 -8.76 -6.98
C SER A 234 -3.44 -7.33 -7.46
N HIS A 235 -2.17 -7.03 -7.66
CA HIS A 235 -1.73 -5.68 -8.06
C HIS A 235 -2.35 -5.27 -9.40
N ASP A 236 -2.45 -6.21 -10.33
CA ASP A 236 -3.10 -6.00 -11.64
C ASP A 236 -4.65 -5.98 -11.55
N GLY A 237 -5.22 -6.20 -10.37
CA GLY A 237 -6.66 -6.19 -10.09
C GLY A 237 -7.45 -7.31 -10.77
N LYS A 238 -6.80 -8.40 -11.23
CA LYS A 238 -7.47 -9.50 -11.93
C LYS A 238 -7.84 -10.68 -11.05
N LYS A 239 -7.18 -10.83 -9.88
CA LYS A 239 -7.36 -11.95 -8.98
C LYS A 239 -7.65 -11.47 -7.57
N LEU A 240 -8.62 -12.08 -6.91
CA LEU A 240 -8.99 -11.81 -5.53
C LEU A 240 -8.72 -13.02 -4.67
N LEU A 241 -7.88 -12.86 -3.65
CA LEU A 241 -7.78 -13.82 -2.56
C LEU A 241 -8.82 -13.50 -1.50
N PHE A 242 -9.38 -14.53 -0.90
CA PHE A 242 -10.27 -14.42 0.24
C PHE A 242 -10.23 -15.69 1.07
N VAL A 243 -10.52 -15.54 2.35
CA VAL A 243 -10.59 -16.64 3.30
C VAL A 243 -12.03 -17.08 3.48
N ARG A 244 -12.27 -18.38 3.59
CA ARG A 244 -13.52 -18.97 4.05
C ARG A 244 -13.30 -19.77 5.31
N ASP A 245 -14.23 -19.62 6.24
CA ASP A 245 -14.29 -20.50 7.39
C ASP A 245 -14.90 -21.85 6.98
N GLU A 246 -14.28 -22.93 7.42
CA GLU A 246 -14.69 -24.29 7.14
C GLU A 246 -15.09 -25.02 8.44
N GLN A 247 -15.76 -26.16 8.29
CA GLN A 247 -16.07 -27.01 9.44
C GLN A 247 -15.22 -28.29 9.39
N PRO A 248 -14.69 -28.75 10.52
CA PRO A 248 -14.79 -28.14 11.86
C PRO A 248 -13.79 -26.94 12.03
N ALA A 249 -14.21 -25.95 12.82
CA ALA A 249 -13.31 -24.87 13.22
C ALA A 249 -12.07 -25.44 13.97
N PRO A 250 -10.86 -24.83 13.84
CA PRO A 250 -10.54 -23.53 13.20
C PRO A 250 -10.10 -23.64 11.72
N LEU A 251 -10.53 -24.68 11.01
CA LEU A 251 -10.14 -24.89 9.63
C LEU A 251 -10.65 -23.77 8.72
N ARG A 252 -9.80 -23.30 7.82
CA ARG A 252 -10.09 -22.26 6.84
C ARG A 252 -9.49 -22.60 5.49
N THR A 253 -9.98 -21.95 4.45
CA THR A 253 -9.39 -22.06 3.11
C THR A 253 -9.01 -20.68 2.57
N ILE A 254 -7.84 -20.58 1.92
CA ILE A 254 -7.52 -19.48 1.03
C ILE A 254 -8.03 -19.85 -0.35
N ASN A 255 -8.86 -18.99 -0.91
CA ASN A 255 -9.43 -19.14 -2.24
C ASN A 255 -8.97 -18.00 -3.13
N GLU A 256 -8.68 -18.30 -4.40
CA GLU A 256 -8.42 -17.32 -5.45
C GLU A 256 -9.63 -17.28 -6.39
N PHE A 257 -10.18 -16.10 -6.63
CA PHE A 257 -11.14 -15.85 -7.70
C PHE A 257 -10.47 -15.07 -8.83
N ASP A 258 -10.50 -15.63 -10.02
CA ASP A 258 -10.00 -14.99 -11.24
C ASP A 258 -11.15 -14.31 -11.97
N PHE A 259 -11.07 -12.99 -12.17
CA PHE A 259 -12.10 -12.17 -12.80
C PHE A 259 -12.19 -12.35 -14.32
N GLU A 260 -11.13 -12.86 -14.98
CA GLU A 260 -11.10 -13.13 -16.42
C GLU A 260 -11.79 -14.48 -16.72
N THR A 261 -11.37 -15.53 -16.02
CA THR A 261 -11.91 -16.87 -16.21
C THR A 261 -13.20 -17.13 -15.43
N ARG A 262 -13.51 -16.29 -14.44
CA ARG A 262 -14.64 -16.41 -13.50
C ARG A 262 -14.63 -17.71 -12.70
N ARG A 263 -13.46 -18.21 -12.38
CA ARG A 263 -13.27 -19.45 -11.60
C ARG A 263 -12.74 -19.12 -10.21
N THR A 264 -13.21 -19.91 -9.25
CA THR A 264 -12.65 -19.95 -7.90
C THR A 264 -11.83 -21.21 -7.75
N THR A 265 -10.61 -21.07 -7.25
CA THR A 265 -9.67 -22.16 -6.96
C THR A 265 -9.33 -22.12 -5.48
N GLU A 266 -9.43 -23.23 -4.79
CA GLU A 266 -8.90 -23.38 -3.42
C GLU A 266 -7.39 -23.58 -3.52
N LEU A 267 -6.62 -22.75 -2.81
CA LEU A 267 -5.16 -22.77 -2.82
C LEU A 267 -4.60 -23.50 -1.60
N VAL A 268 -5.10 -23.21 -0.40
CA VAL A 268 -4.61 -23.76 0.86
C VAL A 268 -5.79 -24.07 1.77
N ARG A 269 -5.69 -25.17 2.53
CA ARG A 269 -6.67 -25.57 3.55
C ARG A 269 -5.94 -25.91 4.85
N ALA A 270 -6.01 -25.01 5.83
CA ALA A 270 -5.35 -25.15 7.14
C ALA A 270 -5.96 -24.18 8.16
N ASN A 271 -5.36 -24.05 9.34
CA ASN A 271 -5.70 -22.99 10.29
C ASN A 271 -4.93 -21.71 9.93
N ILE A 272 -5.48 -20.97 9.00
CA ILE A 272 -4.81 -19.83 8.32
C ILE A 272 -5.52 -18.50 8.53
N SER A 273 -4.81 -17.39 8.29
CA SER A 273 -5.37 -16.05 8.26
C SER A 273 -4.63 -15.12 7.29
N ALA A 274 -5.28 -14.02 6.91
CA ALA A 274 -4.70 -12.85 6.24
C ALA A 274 -3.74 -13.15 5.07
N PRO A 275 -4.23 -13.61 3.89
CA PRO A 275 -3.37 -13.76 2.72
C PRO A 275 -3.05 -12.40 2.10
N PHE A 276 -1.81 -12.24 1.60
CA PHE A 276 -1.35 -11.03 0.92
C PHE A 276 -0.60 -11.39 -0.37
N TRP A 277 -1.00 -10.76 -1.47
CA TRP A 277 -0.22 -10.77 -2.71
C TRP A 277 1.09 -10.03 -2.55
N SER A 278 2.16 -10.55 -3.14
CA SER A 278 3.39 -9.77 -3.35
C SER A 278 3.13 -8.65 -4.36
N PRO A 279 3.88 -7.53 -4.33
CA PRO A 279 3.69 -6.41 -5.26
C PRO A 279 3.85 -6.76 -6.75
N ASP A 280 4.49 -7.88 -7.07
CA ASP A 280 4.68 -8.40 -8.43
C ASP A 280 3.69 -9.52 -8.80
N ASP A 281 2.70 -9.80 -7.93
CA ASP A 281 1.69 -10.86 -8.07
C ASP A 281 2.27 -12.29 -8.23
N SER A 282 3.56 -12.48 -7.96
CA SER A 282 4.23 -13.78 -8.15
C SER A 282 4.08 -14.71 -6.95
N ARG A 283 3.79 -14.16 -5.77
CA ARG A 283 3.77 -14.90 -4.50
C ARG A 283 2.63 -14.46 -3.60
N ILE A 284 2.27 -15.33 -2.68
CA ILE A 284 1.24 -15.09 -1.66
C ILE A 284 1.86 -15.42 -0.30
N ALA A 285 1.80 -14.48 0.63
CA ALA A 285 2.17 -14.69 2.03
C ALA A 285 0.92 -14.83 2.89
N PHE A 286 0.97 -15.70 3.90
CA PHE A 286 -0.11 -15.88 4.86
C PHE A 286 0.42 -16.37 6.21
N LEU A 287 -0.39 -16.27 7.27
CA LEU A 287 -0.09 -16.90 8.55
C LEU A 287 -0.79 -18.25 8.62
N GLU A 288 -0.08 -19.25 9.10
CA GLU A 288 -0.63 -20.52 9.52
C GLU A 288 -0.38 -20.73 11.02
N ASN A 289 -1.41 -21.16 11.73
CA ASN A 289 -1.26 -21.55 13.13
C ASN A 289 -1.01 -23.05 13.21
N VAL A 290 0.24 -23.40 13.54
CA VAL A 290 0.68 -24.78 13.73
C VAL A 290 0.93 -25.01 15.21
N GLU A 291 0.16 -25.91 15.84
CA GLU A 291 0.30 -26.25 17.26
C GLU A 291 0.21 -25.06 18.23
N GLY A 292 -0.59 -24.04 17.88
CA GLY A 292 -0.78 -22.83 18.69
C GLY A 292 0.26 -21.73 18.45
N LYS A 293 1.15 -21.90 17.49
CA LYS A 293 2.15 -20.90 17.07
C LYS A 293 1.83 -20.41 15.68
N SER A 294 1.77 -19.10 15.52
CA SER A 294 1.60 -18.51 14.20
C SER A 294 2.93 -18.43 13.46
N GLN A 295 2.95 -18.93 12.23
CA GLN A 295 4.12 -18.92 11.36
C GLN A 295 3.78 -18.24 10.05
N VAL A 296 4.73 -17.48 9.50
CA VAL A 296 4.61 -16.90 8.16
C VAL A 296 4.95 -17.97 7.12
N TRP A 297 4.05 -18.13 6.16
CA TRP A 297 4.21 -19.02 5.02
C TRP A 297 4.21 -18.21 3.73
N ILE A 298 4.98 -18.68 2.76
CA ILE A 298 4.97 -18.15 1.40
C ILE A 298 4.71 -19.29 0.43
N MET A 299 3.92 -19.00 -0.59
CA MET A 299 3.72 -19.89 -1.73
C MET A 299 3.88 -19.12 -3.04
N PRO A 300 4.43 -19.73 -4.10
CA PRO A 300 4.33 -19.23 -5.46
C PRO A 300 2.85 -19.19 -5.89
N ALA A 301 2.44 -18.12 -6.57
CA ALA A 301 1.06 -17.95 -6.98
C ALA A 301 0.61 -18.99 -8.03
N ASP A 302 1.54 -19.48 -8.84
CA ASP A 302 1.32 -20.49 -9.87
C ASP A 302 1.54 -21.94 -9.39
N ALA A 303 2.05 -22.13 -8.18
CA ALA A 303 2.38 -23.44 -7.60
C ALA A 303 2.08 -23.48 -6.08
N PRO A 304 0.79 -23.39 -5.67
CA PRO A 304 0.40 -23.30 -4.26
C PRO A 304 0.79 -24.56 -3.44
N ASP A 305 0.98 -25.69 -4.10
CA ASP A 305 1.48 -26.94 -3.50
C ASP A 305 2.93 -26.83 -2.99
N LYS A 306 3.66 -25.78 -3.40
CA LYS A 306 5.02 -25.48 -2.93
C LYS A 306 5.07 -24.48 -1.78
N ALA A 307 3.97 -24.30 -1.06
CA ALA A 307 3.93 -23.47 0.15
C ALA A 307 4.95 -23.96 1.18
N ALA A 308 5.71 -23.05 1.76
CA ALA A 308 6.73 -23.34 2.76
C ALA A 308 6.75 -22.29 3.88
N PRO A 309 7.05 -22.70 5.12
CA PRO A 309 7.29 -21.74 6.19
C PRO A 309 8.54 -20.93 5.87
N MET A 310 8.43 -19.62 6.05
CA MET A 310 9.51 -18.69 5.73
C MET A 310 10.32 -18.29 6.96
N TYR A 311 9.64 -18.03 8.04
CA TYR A 311 10.24 -17.54 9.28
C TYR A 311 9.77 -18.39 10.47
N PRO A 312 10.70 -18.98 11.24
CA PRO A 312 10.35 -19.89 12.32
C PRO A 312 9.92 -19.18 13.62
N GLY A 313 9.83 -17.84 13.63
CA GLY A 313 9.42 -17.05 14.78
C GLY A 313 7.93 -17.18 15.10
N GLU A 314 7.55 -16.70 16.27
CA GLU A 314 6.16 -16.55 16.68
C GLU A 314 5.71 -15.13 16.33
N GLU A 315 4.98 -14.98 15.24
CA GLU A 315 4.47 -13.70 14.77
C GLU A 315 2.97 -13.61 15.04
N ASP A 316 2.52 -12.53 15.68
CA ASP A 316 1.10 -12.33 16.00
C ASP A 316 0.31 -11.84 14.79
N SER A 317 0.98 -11.11 13.88
CA SER A 317 0.33 -10.46 12.74
C SER A 317 1.23 -10.43 11.52
N LEU A 318 0.64 -10.73 10.35
CA LEU A 318 1.22 -10.47 9.04
C LEU A 318 0.69 -9.13 8.52
N ASN A 319 1.59 -8.22 8.23
CA ASN A 319 1.28 -6.87 7.77
C ASN A 319 1.41 -6.69 6.24
N GLY A 320 1.65 -7.77 5.50
CA GLY A 320 1.82 -7.78 4.06
C GLY A 320 3.28 -7.67 3.62
N TRP A 321 3.49 -7.08 2.44
CA TRP A 321 4.79 -6.96 1.82
C TRP A 321 5.32 -5.52 1.92
N ALA A 322 6.59 -5.38 2.25
CA ALA A 322 7.29 -4.09 2.20
C ALA A 322 7.84 -3.81 0.79
N ASP A 323 8.25 -4.86 0.10
CA ASP A 323 8.68 -4.88 -1.31
C ASP A 323 8.48 -6.29 -1.89
N GLY A 324 8.87 -6.55 -3.15
CA GLY A 324 8.73 -7.86 -3.79
C GLY A 324 9.46 -9.01 -3.09
N HIS A 325 10.38 -8.74 -2.14
CA HIS A 325 11.24 -9.71 -1.49
C HIS A 325 11.28 -9.61 0.04
N THR A 326 10.46 -8.73 0.62
CA THR A 326 10.49 -8.45 2.05
C THR A 326 9.08 -8.40 2.61
N ILE A 327 8.81 -9.22 3.59
CA ILE A 327 7.55 -9.27 4.32
C ILE A 327 7.65 -8.39 5.56
N LEU A 328 6.52 -7.83 5.95
CA LEU A 328 6.33 -7.10 7.18
C LEU A 328 5.47 -7.94 8.13
N ALA A 329 6.04 -8.34 9.25
CA ALA A 329 5.35 -9.09 10.30
C ALA A 329 5.59 -8.47 11.68
N SER A 330 4.73 -8.69 12.64
CA SER A 330 4.85 -8.12 13.96
C SER A 330 4.43 -9.07 15.07
N ASP A 331 5.10 -8.95 16.19
CA ASP A 331 4.63 -9.37 17.50
C ASP A 331 4.23 -8.15 18.35
N VAL A 332 3.90 -8.35 19.65
CA VAL A 332 3.54 -7.24 20.55
C VAL A 332 4.72 -6.30 20.86
N GLN A 333 5.97 -6.69 20.62
CA GLN A 333 7.16 -5.93 20.96
C GLN A 333 7.81 -5.26 19.76
N THR A 334 7.75 -5.91 18.59
CA THR A 334 8.52 -5.51 17.41
C THR A 334 7.70 -5.62 16.12
N LEU A 335 8.01 -4.73 15.20
CA LEU A 335 7.69 -4.83 13.78
C LEU A 335 8.97 -5.24 13.05
N SER A 336 8.92 -6.30 12.26
CA SER A 336 10.08 -6.92 11.60
C SER A 336 9.93 -6.90 10.08
N TRP A 337 11.00 -6.50 9.38
CA TRP A 337 11.17 -6.68 7.94
C TRP A 337 11.94 -7.97 7.71
N ILE A 338 11.30 -8.95 7.11
CA ILE A 338 11.84 -10.32 6.94
C ILE A 338 12.03 -10.57 5.45
N GLY A 339 13.27 -10.85 5.04
CA GLY A 339 13.59 -11.23 3.67
C GLY A 339 12.97 -12.56 3.27
N ASP A 340 12.80 -12.82 1.98
CA ASP A 340 12.28 -14.08 1.44
C ASP A 340 13.21 -15.29 1.69
N ASP A 341 14.42 -15.03 2.16
CA ASP A 341 15.38 -16.02 2.69
C ASP A 341 15.21 -16.30 4.21
N GLY A 342 14.19 -15.70 4.84
CA GLY A 342 13.92 -15.81 6.29
C GLY A 342 14.81 -14.93 7.17
N THR A 343 15.68 -14.08 6.61
CA THR A 343 16.53 -13.20 7.41
C THR A 343 15.78 -11.93 7.85
N VAL A 344 15.93 -11.55 9.11
CA VAL A 344 15.42 -10.28 9.63
C VAL A 344 16.35 -9.16 9.17
N LYS A 345 15.87 -8.32 8.26
CA LYS A 345 16.64 -7.19 7.69
C LYS A 345 16.60 -5.95 8.57
N GLN A 346 15.49 -5.71 9.24
CA GLN A 346 15.26 -4.53 10.08
C GLN A 346 14.20 -4.85 11.13
N THR A 347 14.30 -4.19 12.28
CA THR A 347 13.27 -4.21 13.32
C THR A 347 12.97 -2.80 13.80
N LEU A 348 11.72 -2.57 14.24
CA LEU A 348 11.25 -1.34 14.86
C LEU A 348 10.49 -1.72 16.13
N SER A 349 10.83 -1.11 17.27
CA SER A 349 10.11 -1.39 18.50
C SER A 349 8.67 -0.87 18.45
N SER A 350 7.73 -1.62 19.02
CA SER A 350 6.34 -1.16 19.17
C SER A 350 6.25 0.15 19.97
N ALA A 351 7.13 0.35 20.96
CA ALA A 351 7.17 1.60 21.72
C ALA A 351 7.56 2.80 20.84
N ASP A 352 8.49 2.62 19.90
CA ASP A 352 8.84 3.66 18.93
C ASP A 352 7.72 3.89 17.91
N LEU A 353 7.06 2.82 17.44
CA LEU A 353 6.01 2.92 16.43
C LEU A 353 4.73 3.55 16.98
N TYR A 354 4.22 3.07 18.12
CA TYR A 354 2.92 3.48 18.66
C TYR A 354 2.99 4.68 19.61
N GLY A 355 4.19 5.00 20.11
CA GLY A 355 4.41 6.09 21.07
C GLY A 355 3.86 5.75 22.46
N LYS A 356 4.55 6.24 23.46
CA LYS A 356 4.11 6.07 24.85
C LYS A 356 2.76 6.78 25.06
N ASP A 357 1.77 6.05 25.54
CA ASP A 357 0.45 6.56 25.90
C ASP A 357 -0.34 7.22 24.75
N GLN A 358 0.01 6.95 23.46
CA GLN A 358 -0.71 7.49 22.31
C GLN A 358 -1.64 6.45 21.69
N PHE A 359 -1.11 5.27 21.38
CA PHE A 359 -1.86 4.18 20.76
C PHE A 359 -1.68 2.88 21.54
N SER A 360 -2.68 2.01 21.51
CA SER A 360 -2.57 0.68 22.08
C SER A 360 -1.78 -0.24 21.15
N VAL A 361 -1.07 -1.20 21.73
CA VAL A 361 -0.40 -2.28 21.00
C VAL A 361 -1.25 -3.53 21.11
N THR A 362 -1.82 -3.98 20.02
CA THR A 362 -2.67 -5.18 19.95
C THR A 362 -2.39 -5.96 18.67
N SER A 363 -2.73 -7.24 18.65
CA SER A 363 -2.64 -8.08 17.45
C SER A 363 -3.58 -7.64 16.31
N GLY A 364 -4.54 -6.75 16.61
CA GLY A 364 -5.41 -6.15 15.59
C GLY A 364 -4.83 -4.94 14.86
N ASN A 365 -3.65 -4.47 15.27
CA ASN A 365 -2.97 -3.37 14.62
C ASN A 365 -2.46 -3.80 13.24
N ALA A 366 -2.50 -2.89 12.28
CA ALA A 366 -2.00 -3.14 10.93
C ALA A 366 -1.00 -2.06 10.52
N VAL A 367 0.05 -2.47 9.82
CA VAL A 367 1.09 -1.57 9.31
C VAL A 367 1.26 -1.80 7.81
N ARG A 368 1.31 -0.73 7.04
CA ARG A 368 1.55 -0.76 5.59
C ARG A 368 2.70 0.16 5.23
N VAL A 369 3.66 -0.36 4.51
CA VAL A 369 4.77 0.45 3.98
C VAL A 369 4.26 1.27 2.81
N HIS A 370 4.64 2.53 2.74
CA HIS A 370 4.32 3.35 1.58
C HIS A 370 5.04 2.82 0.34
N PRO A 371 4.34 2.57 -0.77
CA PRO A 371 4.91 1.87 -1.93
C PRO A 371 6.09 2.60 -2.59
N LEU A 372 6.19 3.92 -2.42
CA LEU A 372 7.23 4.76 -3.02
C LEU A 372 8.25 5.30 -2.01
N THR A 373 7.94 5.25 -0.71
CA THR A 373 8.77 5.81 0.35
C THR A 373 8.85 4.81 1.49
N PRO A 374 9.79 3.86 1.46
CA PRO A 374 9.86 2.75 2.42
C PRO A 374 9.99 3.18 3.89
N ASP A 375 10.49 4.40 4.16
CA ASP A 375 10.59 4.96 5.50
C ASP A 375 9.26 5.53 6.04
N LEU A 376 8.21 5.52 5.24
CA LEU A 376 6.88 6.01 5.62
C LEU A 376 5.92 4.84 5.81
N LEU A 377 5.38 4.73 7.01
CA LEU A 377 4.42 3.69 7.39
C LEU A 377 3.03 4.30 7.60
N LEU A 378 2.01 3.63 7.12
CA LEU A 378 0.61 3.87 7.45
C LEU A 378 0.20 2.83 8.49
N VAL A 379 -0.22 3.30 9.66
CA VAL A 379 -0.47 2.44 10.83
C VAL A 379 -1.91 2.58 11.28
N SER A 380 -2.63 1.48 11.38
CA SER A 380 -3.95 1.39 12.01
C SER A 380 -3.80 0.85 13.44
N ALA A 381 -4.30 1.59 14.44
CA ALA A 381 -4.25 1.23 15.84
C ALA A 381 -5.34 1.92 16.64
N GLU A 382 -5.55 1.54 17.88
CA GLU A 382 -6.50 2.22 18.75
C GLU A 382 -5.89 3.46 19.40
N LEU A 383 -6.46 4.62 19.14
CA LEU A 383 -6.12 5.89 19.76
C LEU A 383 -6.61 5.93 21.21
N LEU A 384 -5.71 6.14 22.14
CA LEU A 384 -6.05 6.18 23.57
C LEU A 384 -6.82 7.46 23.95
N PRO A 385 -7.69 7.44 24.97
CA PRO A 385 -8.55 8.58 25.32
C PRO A 385 -7.78 9.88 25.60
N ALA A 386 -6.65 9.81 26.31
CA ALA A 386 -5.83 10.99 26.59
C ALA A 386 -5.23 11.61 25.32
N ALA A 387 -4.76 10.76 24.40
CA ALA A 387 -4.22 11.18 23.11
C ALA A 387 -5.31 11.75 22.21
N ALA A 388 -6.52 11.18 22.22
CA ALA A 388 -7.67 11.72 21.48
C ALA A 388 -8.07 13.13 21.98
N ALA A 389 -8.08 13.34 23.29
CA ALA A 389 -8.35 14.64 23.87
C ALA A 389 -7.27 15.69 23.51
N ALA A 390 -5.99 15.29 23.54
CA ALA A 390 -4.88 16.17 23.13
C ALA A 390 -4.97 16.52 21.64
N ALA A 391 -5.23 15.52 20.79
CA ALA A 391 -5.40 15.70 19.35
C ALA A 391 -6.60 16.60 19.00
N SER A 392 -7.70 16.52 19.76
CA SER A 392 -8.87 17.40 19.60
C SER A 392 -8.52 18.87 19.87
N LYS A 393 -7.80 19.13 20.96
CA LYS A 393 -7.35 20.50 21.29
C LYS A 393 -6.45 21.07 20.20
N GLU A 394 -5.46 20.30 19.76
CA GLU A 394 -4.53 20.73 18.73
C GLU A 394 -5.25 21.00 17.39
N ALA A 395 -6.18 20.13 16.98
CA ALA A 395 -6.95 20.32 15.76
C ALA A 395 -7.81 21.59 15.83
N THR A 396 -8.52 21.83 16.94
CA THR A 396 -9.31 23.03 17.14
C THR A 396 -8.45 24.30 17.09
N SER A 397 -7.29 24.31 17.76
CA SER A 397 -6.39 25.46 17.74
C SER A 397 -5.86 25.78 16.34
N ARG A 398 -5.56 24.76 15.53
CA ARG A 398 -5.10 24.95 14.14
C ARG A 398 -6.20 25.52 13.25
N GLU A 399 -7.43 25.05 13.44
CA GLU A 399 -8.57 25.54 12.65
C GLU A 399 -8.87 27.00 12.97
N ILE A 400 -8.86 27.39 14.25
CA ILE A 400 -8.96 28.79 14.67
C ILE A 400 -7.88 29.65 14.02
N ALA A 401 -6.62 29.24 14.10
CA ALA A 401 -5.50 29.98 13.50
C ALA A 401 -5.62 30.10 11.96
N ALA A 402 -6.16 29.08 11.29
CA ALA A 402 -6.40 29.14 9.85
C ALA A 402 -7.50 30.13 9.47
N GLN A 403 -8.60 30.18 10.25
CA GLN A 403 -9.70 31.14 10.03
C GLN A 403 -9.28 32.58 10.36
N GLU A 404 -8.54 32.79 11.44
CA GLU A 404 -7.99 34.12 11.78
C GLU A 404 -7.07 34.60 10.63
N ALA A 405 -6.30 33.74 10.01
CA ALA A 405 -5.44 34.10 8.87
C ALA A 405 -6.23 34.50 7.60
N THR A 406 -7.47 34.02 7.45
CA THR A 406 -8.38 34.37 6.34
C THR A 406 -9.33 35.51 6.67
N GLY A 407 -9.34 35.97 7.94
CA GLY A 407 -10.23 37.04 8.41
C GLY A 407 -11.67 36.59 8.64
N GLU A 408 -11.90 35.29 8.76
CA GLU A 408 -13.23 34.73 9.08
C GLU A 408 -13.56 34.83 10.57
N ASP A 409 -14.87 34.96 10.90
CA ASP A 409 -15.34 35.03 12.27
C ASP A 409 -15.26 33.65 12.96
N THR A 410 -14.45 33.56 14.00
CA THR A 410 -14.23 32.34 14.79
C THR A 410 -15.23 32.12 15.92
N ALA A 411 -16.15 33.09 16.16
CA ALA A 411 -17.03 33.10 17.34
C ALA A 411 -18.02 31.91 17.42
N ASN A 412 -18.33 31.25 16.30
CA ASN A 412 -19.28 30.15 16.21
C ASN A 412 -18.65 28.80 15.85
N GLN A 413 -17.33 28.69 15.96
CA GLN A 413 -16.64 27.46 15.55
C GLN A 413 -16.95 26.30 16.50
N LYS A 414 -17.36 25.17 15.93
CA LYS A 414 -17.50 23.93 16.69
C LYS A 414 -16.12 23.31 16.95
N PRO A 415 -15.85 22.85 18.19
CA PRO A 415 -14.59 22.20 18.49
C PRO A 415 -14.43 20.92 17.66
N VAL A 416 -13.26 20.72 17.12
CA VAL A 416 -12.89 19.48 16.45
C VAL A 416 -12.78 18.36 17.48
N THR A 417 -13.50 17.27 17.29
CA THR A 417 -13.50 16.14 18.22
C THR A 417 -12.85 14.93 17.57
N MET A 418 -11.76 14.43 18.14
CA MET A 418 -11.17 13.14 17.82
C MET A 418 -11.75 12.09 18.77
N LEU A 419 -12.22 10.98 18.20
CA LEU A 419 -12.78 9.89 18.98
C LEU A 419 -11.67 8.94 19.45
N PRO A 420 -11.68 8.49 20.72
CA PRO A 420 -10.84 7.37 21.14
C PRO A 420 -11.33 6.08 20.50
N GLY A 421 -10.40 5.17 20.17
CA GLY A 421 -10.68 3.91 19.49
C GLY A 421 -9.94 3.76 18.15
N PRO A 422 -10.46 2.96 17.22
CA PRO A 422 -9.78 2.70 15.96
C PRO A 422 -9.46 3.98 15.17
N ALA A 423 -8.19 4.14 14.84
CA ALA A 423 -7.65 5.31 14.15
C ALA A 423 -6.47 4.89 13.26
N PHE A 424 -6.03 5.77 12.36
CA PHE A 424 -4.81 5.56 11.60
C PHE A 424 -3.93 6.82 11.57
N PHE A 425 -2.62 6.59 11.46
CA PHE A 425 -1.62 7.64 11.45
C PHE A 425 -0.47 7.29 10.50
N LEU A 426 0.27 8.29 10.08
CA LEU A 426 1.56 8.12 9.41
C LEU A 426 2.68 8.10 10.44
N TYR A 427 3.64 7.22 10.24
CA TYR A 427 4.89 7.17 10.99
C TYR A 427 6.08 7.24 10.04
N GLU A 428 6.93 8.22 10.24
CA GLU A 428 8.19 8.36 9.51
C GLU A 428 9.34 7.78 10.36
N ILE A 429 9.96 6.73 9.85
CA ILE A 429 10.98 5.96 10.58
C ILE A 429 12.18 6.82 10.99
N ARG A 430 12.64 7.69 10.10
CA ARG A 430 13.85 8.52 10.35
C ARG A 430 13.64 9.59 11.41
N SER A 431 12.59 10.36 11.28
CA SER A 431 12.28 11.46 12.19
C SER A 431 11.54 10.98 13.45
N ARG A 432 11.08 9.73 13.47
CA ARG A 432 10.18 9.15 14.49
C ARG A 432 8.90 9.97 14.67
N ARG A 433 8.51 10.70 13.64
CA ARG A 433 7.34 11.57 13.66
C ARG A 433 6.08 10.75 13.40
N ARG A 434 5.02 11.06 14.17
CA ARG A 434 3.66 10.53 13.97
C ARG A 434 2.73 11.65 13.58
N VAL A 435 1.86 11.38 12.61
CA VAL A 435 0.83 12.33 12.18
C VAL A 435 -0.50 11.59 12.11
N LEU A 436 -1.40 11.90 13.03
CA LEU A 436 -2.76 11.35 13.03
C LEU A 436 -3.50 11.83 11.79
N LEU A 437 -3.98 10.90 10.96
CA LEU A 437 -4.71 11.18 9.73
C LEU A 437 -6.21 10.86 9.80
N SER A 438 -6.64 10.06 10.79
CA SER A 438 -8.06 9.73 10.93
C SER A 438 -8.94 10.99 10.88
N PRO A 439 -10.04 10.97 10.10
CA PRO A 439 -10.98 12.08 10.08
C PRO A 439 -11.57 12.32 11.47
N PRO A 440 -11.80 13.61 11.86
CA PRO A 440 -12.51 13.92 13.09
C PRO A 440 -13.89 13.25 13.14
N SER A 441 -14.33 12.90 14.34
CA SER A 441 -15.65 12.28 14.60
C SER A 441 -15.90 10.94 13.89
N MET A 442 -14.84 10.25 13.47
CA MET A 442 -14.90 8.92 12.88
C MET A 442 -13.99 7.93 13.61
N LEU A 443 -14.46 6.70 13.73
CA LEU A 443 -13.66 5.55 14.13
C LEU A 443 -13.17 4.88 12.83
N SER A 444 -11.87 4.92 12.58
CA SER A 444 -11.27 4.53 11.29
C SER A 444 -10.33 3.34 11.45
N ASN A 445 -10.47 2.31 10.62
CA ASN A 445 -9.69 1.07 10.71
C ASN A 445 -9.28 0.56 9.32
N GLY A 446 -8.32 -0.36 9.29
CA GLY A 446 -7.94 -1.11 8.10
C GLY A 446 -7.43 -0.19 6.98
N SER A 447 -6.55 0.77 7.32
CA SER A 447 -6.02 1.69 6.31
C SER A 447 -5.01 1.04 5.38
N GLU A 448 -5.05 1.39 4.09
CA GLU A 448 -4.19 0.84 3.05
C GLU A 448 -3.85 1.89 1.98
N TRP A 449 -2.63 1.81 1.42
CA TRP A 449 -2.19 2.67 0.34
C TRP A 449 -2.69 2.17 -1.01
N SER A 450 -3.07 3.08 -1.90
CA SER A 450 -3.06 2.76 -3.34
C SER A 450 -1.63 2.44 -3.78
N SER A 451 -1.49 1.63 -4.81
CA SER A 451 -0.19 1.20 -5.33
C SER A 451 0.71 2.35 -5.80
N ASP A 452 0.11 3.47 -6.23
CA ASP A 452 0.82 4.70 -6.56
C ASP A 452 1.18 5.56 -5.33
N GLY A 453 0.74 5.16 -4.12
CA GLY A 453 0.97 5.88 -2.87
C GLY A 453 0.23 7.22 -2.76
N LEU A 454 -0.66 7.56 -3.68
CA LEU A 454 -1.34 8.85 -3.70
C LEU A 454 -2.65 8.88 -2.92
N GLN A 455 -3.23 7.72 -2.66
CA GLN A 455 -4.50 7.59 -1.98
C GLN A 455 -4.39 6.64 -0.78
N ILE A 456 -5.16 6.94 0.25
CA ILE A 456 -5.35 6.09 1.41
C ILE A 456 -6.80 5.63 1.42
N PHE A 457 -7.00 4.33 1.44
CA PHE A 457 -8.30 3.71 1.64
C PHE A 457 -8.43 3.29 3.10
N PHE A 458 -9.62 3.33 3.65
CA PHE A 458 -9.88 2.90 5.02
C PHE A 458 -11.38 2.63 5.23
N THR A 459 -11.71 1.85 6.23
CA THR A 459 -13.09 1.75 6.72
C THR A 459 -13.32 2.73 7.86
N ALA A 460 -14.50 3.35 7.92
CA ALA A 460 -14.85 4.21 9.04
C ALA A 460 -16.34 4.12 9.38
N ARG A 461 -16.66 4.53 10.61
CA ARG A 461 -18.00 4.65 11.14
C ARG A 461 -18.10 5.81 12.14
N ALA A 462 -19.26 6.44 12.21
CA ALA A 462 -19.48 7.57 13.11
C ALA A 462 -19.57 7.15 14.60
N SER A 463 -19.89 5.88 14.88
CA SER A 463 -19.94 5.32 16.23
C SER A 463 -19.77 3.80 16.15
N THR A 464 -19.58 3.16 17.29
CA THR A 464 -19.48 1.68 17.36
C THR A 464 -20.74 0.95 16.89
N SER A 465 -21.89 1.60 16.93
CA SER A 465 -23.19 1.06 16.49
C SER A 465 -23.57 1.44 15.06
N SER A 466 -22.83 2.36 14.42
CA SER A 466 -23.09 2.76 13.04
C SER A 466 -22.57 1.75 12.05
N ALA A 467 -23.23 1.63 10.89
CA ALA A 467 -22.72 0.83 9.78
C ALA A 467 -21.35 1.39 9.32
N ALA A 468 -20.44 0.49 9.00
CA ALA A 468 -19.15 0.84 8.43
C ALA A 468 -19.29 1.20 6.96
N ALA A 469 -18.43 2.09 6.49
CA ALA A 469 -18.30 2.38 5.08
C ALA A 469 -16.82 2.49 4.70
N ILE A 470 -16.54 2.27 3.43
CA ILE A 470 -15.21 2.37 2.84
C ILE A 470 -15.05 3.77 2.30
N TYR A 471 -13.95 4.39 2.66
CA TYR A 471 -13.58 5.74 2.25
C TYR A 471 -12.25 5.73 1.55
N ARG A 472 -12.03 6.72 0.70
CA ARG A 472 -10.71 7.07 0.21
C ARG A 472 -10.43 8.54 0.52
N VAL A 473 -9.17 8.85 0.65
CA VAL A 473 -8.67 10.21 0.80
C VAL A 473 -7.33 10.31 0.11
N PHE A 474 -6.98 11.45 -0.44
CA PHE A 474 -5.60 11.66 -0.86
C PHE A 474 -4.70 11.77 0.36
N TRP A 475 -3.44 11.35 0.19
CA TRP A 475 -2.45 11.38 1.27
C TRP A 475 -2.29 12.78 1.92
N ASP A 476 -2.60 13.86 1.18
CA ASP A 476 -2.58 15.25 1.67
C ASP A 476 -3.85 15.63 2.45
N GLY A 477 -4.75 14.69 2.67
CA GLY A 477 -6.00 14.88 3.39
C GLY A 477 -7.13 15.52 2.57
N SER A 478 -6.91 15.76 1.28
CA SER A 478 -7.95 16.29 0.39
C SER A 478 -8.86 15.20 -0.16
N SER A 479 -10.03 15.60 -0.64
CA SER A 479 -10.99 14.75 -1.36
C SER A 479 -11.36 13.46 -0.59
N LEU A 480 -11.84 13.62 0.64
CA LEU A 480 -12.43 12.51 1.39
C LEU A 480 -13.73 12.08 0.75
N VAL A 481 -13.76 10.89 0.17
CA VAL A 481 -14.89 10.33 -0.59
C VAL A 481 -15.33 9.02 0.03
N LYS A 482 -16.63 8.81 0.18
CA LYS A 482 -17.23 7.54 0.54
C LYS A 482 -17.40 6.69 -0.72
N ILE A 483 -16.73 5.54 -0.77
CA ILE A 483 -16.77 4.62 -1.92
C ILE A 483 -18.00 3.72 -1.87
N HIS A 484 -18.26 3.09 -0.70
CA HIS A 484 -19.39 2.17 -0.52
C HIS A 484 -19.64 1.87 0.97
N GLY A 485 -20.84 1.36 1.30
CA GLY A 485 -21.10 0.69 2.56
C GLY A 485 -20.42 -0.68 2.61
N GLY A 486 -19.82 -1.05 3.72
CA GLY A 486 -19.13 -2.32 3.91
C GLY A 486 -18.02 -2.24 4.96
N GLN A 487 -17.44 -3.39 5.27
CA GLN A 487 -16.50 -3.47 6.40
C GLN A 487 -15.15 -4.12 6.08
N ASP A 488 -15.03 -4.84 4.99
CA ASP A 488 -13.79 -5.51 4.56
C ASP A 488 -13.54 -5.17 3.10
N TYR A 489 -12.30 -4.85 2.74
CA TYR A 489 -11.95 -4.45 1.40
C TYR A 489 -10.50 -4.80 1.08
N ALA A 490 -10.19 -4.83 -0.21
CA ALA A 490 -8.83 -4.88 -0.75
C ALA A 490 -8.74 -3.98 -1.98
N ILE A 491 -7.58 -3.45 -2.23
CA ILE A 491 -7.31 -2.55 -3.35
C ILE A 491 -6.28 -3.15 -4.31
N GLY A 492 -6.44 -2.86 -5.59
CA GLY A 492 -5.51 -3.20 -6.66
C GLY A 492 -5.46 -2.08 -7.69
N GLN A 493 -4.62 -2.20 -8.70
CA GLN A 493 -4.51 -1.22 -9.78
C GLN A 493 -5.62 -1.33 -10.82
#